data_26a1d7f716832f65323011fa2451354d
#
_entry.id   26a1d7f716832f65323011fa2451354d
#
_cell.length_a   1.000
_cell.length_b   1.000
_cell.length_c   1.000
_cell.angle_alpha   90.00
_cell.angle_beta   90.00
_cell.angle_gamma   90.00
#
_symmetry.space_group_name_H-M   'P 1'
#
loop_
_entity.id
_entity.type
_entity.pdbx_description
1 polymer ?
#
loop_
_entity_poly.entity_id
_entity_poly.type
_entity_poly.pdbx_seq_one_letter_code
_entity_poly.pdbx_strand_id
1 'polypeptide(L)'
;MIARAGMEAVAEADVLIREAAAWLIAKGEPLWGPNETSFEELVRFTKAGELVTGRVDGELAACMYLHNEDKLFWPDDPPAEAFYIHRLAVARKYAGRGHAHAMLAWAEAESRRAHRIFLRLDCEPRPKLLNLYRSAGFVPVDPRPIEVIGHFVVRHEKRV
;
A
#
# COMPACT_ATOMS: atom_id res chain seq x y z
N MET A 1 -9.44 -13.86 -4.47
CA MET A 1 -10.47 -12.88 -4.06
C MET A 1 -9.81 -11.73 -3.33
N ILE A 2 -10.16 -10.48 -3.64
CA ILE A 2 -9.63 -9.27 -2.97
C ILE A 2 -10.81 -8.54 -2.32
N ALA A 3 -10.65 -8.16 -1.03
CA ALA A 3 -11.69 -7.47 -0.28
C ALA A 3 -11.11 -6.70 0.92
N ARG A 4 -11.88 -5.76 1.47
CA ARG A 4 -11.62 -5.23 2.82
C ARG A 4 -11.76 -6.35 3.83
N ALA A 5 -10.89 -6.37 4.81
CA ALA A 5 -10.82 -7.43 5.81
C ALA A 5 -11.05 -6.89 7.23
N GLY A 6 -11.60 -7.72 8.08
CA GLY A 6 -11.80 -7.43 9.49
C GLY A 6 -10.68 -7.98 10.37
N MET A 7 -10.95 -8.02 11.67
CA MET A 7 -9.98 -8.43 12.71
C MET A 7 -9.52 -9.88 12.57
N GLU A 8 -10.31 -10.73 11.91
CA GLU A 8 -9.95 -12.13 11.63
C GLU A 8 -8.72 -12.29 10.74
N ALA A 9 -8.39 -11.28 9.93
CA ALA A 9 -7.24 -11.30 9.03
C ALA A 9 -5.95 -10.72 9.64
N VAL A 10 -6.04 -10.09 10.81
CA VAL A 10 -4.92 -9.34 11.40
C VAL A 10 -3.68 -10.21 11.63
N ALA A 11 -3.86 -11.41 12.21
CA ALA A 11 -2.72 -12.29 12.50
C ALA A 11 -1.97 -12.71 11.23
N GLU A 12 -2.69 -13.08 10.17
CA GLU A 12 -2.08 -13.47 8.89
C GLU A 12 -1.41 -12.26 8.19
N ALA A 13 -2.04 -11.08 8.25
CA ALA A 13 -1.49 -9.86 7.66
C ALA A 13 -0.22 -9.41 8.38
N ASP A 14 -0.16 -9.50 9.72
CA ASP A 14 1.04 -9.21 10.50
C ASP A 14 2.21 -10.11 10.08
N VAL A 15 1.98 -11.41 9.99
CA VAL A 15 3.00 -12.37 9.52
C VAL A 15 3.49 -11.99 8.13
N LEU A 16 2.59 -11.73 7.18
CA LEU A 16 2.95 -11.39 5.81
C LEU A 16 3.79 -10.11 5.73
N ILE A 17 3.38 -9.05 6.45
CA ILE A 17 4.09 -7.76 6.46
C ILE A 17 5.48 -7.91 7.06
N ARG A 18 5.61 -8.63 8.19
CA ARG A 18 6.90 -8.89 8.85
C ARG A 18 7.83 -9.73 7.98
N GLU A 19 7.33 -10.77 7.33
CA GLU A 19 8.12 -11.58 6.40
C GLU A 19 8.61 -10.77 5.21
N ALA A 20 7.77 -9.91 4.64
CA ALA A 20 8.14 -9.00 3.56
C ALA A 20 9.22 -8.01 4.00
N ALA A 21 9.08 -7.40 5.18
CA ALA A 21 10.07 -6.50 5.76
C ALA A 21 11.40 -7.20 6.02
N ALA A 22 11.38 -8.37 6.65
CA ALA A 22 12.58 -9.16 6.94
C ALA A 22 13.32 -9.59 5.66
N TRP A 23 12.58 -9.97 4.63
CA TRP A 23 13.18 -10.32 3.33
C TRP A 23 13.86 -9.13 2.66
N LEU A 24 13.27 -7.93 2.72
CA LEU A 24 13.87 -6.70 2.20
C LEU A 24 15.14 -6.32 2.96
N ILE A 25 15.13 -6.44 4.29
CA ILE A 25 16.30 -6.22 5.14
C ILE A 25 17.43 -7.20 4.77
N ALA A 26 17.11 -8.48 4.61
CA ALA A 26 18.09 -9.52 4.24
C ALA A 26 18.72 -9.27 2.85
N LYS A 27 18.02 -8.52 1.99
CA LYS A 27 18.54 -8.08 0.67
C LYS A 27 19.33 -6.77 0.72
N GLY A 28 19.46 -6.14 1.87
CA GLY A 28 20.07 -4.82 1.98
C GLY A 28 19.20 -3.71 1.40
N GLU A 29 17.91 -3.96 1.21
CA GLU A 29 16.94 -3.00 0.66
C GLU A 29 15.79 -2.75 1.67
N PRO A 30 16.07 -2.36 2.95
CA PRO A 30 15.02 -2.13 3.93
C PRO A 30 14.04 -1.07 3.42
N LEU A 31 12.74 -1.32 3.56
CA LEU A 31 11.69 -0.42 3.11
C LEU A 31 10.86 0.12 4.27
N TRP A 32 10.63 -0.71 5.29
CA TRP A 32 9.84 -0.35 6.46
C TRP A 32 10.63 -0.58 7.74
N GLY A 33 10.64 0.43 8.61
CA GLY A 33 11.25 0.33 9.93
C GLY A 33 10.37 -0.46 10.91
N PRO A 34 10.93 -0.83 12.09
CA PRO A 34 10.19 -1.60 13.11
C PRO A 34 8.89 -0.92 13.57
N ASN A 35 8.89 0.40 13.68
CA ASN A 35 7.71 1.17 14.10
C ASN A 35 6.64 1.28 13.00
N GLU A 36 7.04 1.09 11.74
CA GLU A 36 6.15 1.18 10.60
C GLU A 36 5.44 -0.15 10.28
N THR A 37 5.80 -1.23 10.96
CA THR A 37 5.18 -2.56 10.85
C THR A 37 4.61 -3.01 12.19
N SER A 38 4.19 -2.06 13.04
CA SER A 38 3.70 -2.40 14.38
C SER A 38 2.34 -3.10 14.32
N PHE A 39 2.17 -4.09 15.19
CA PHE A 39 0.90 -4.80 15.30
C PHE A 39 -0.25 -3.88 15.73
N GLU A 40 0.04 -2.90 16.58
CA GLU A 40 -0.93 -1.90 17.05
C GLU A 40 -1.45 -1.03 15.91
N GLU A 41 -0.58 -0.63 14.99
CA GLU A 41 -1.00 0.10 13.78
C GLU A 41 -1.88 -0.75 12.88
N LEU A 42 -1.50 -2.00 12.65
CA LEU A 42 -2.30 -2.93 11.86
C LEU A 42 -3.70 -3.12 12.46
N VAL A 43 -3.80 -3.30 13.79
CA VAL A 43 -5.09 -3.38 14.51
C VAL A 43 -5.89 -2.09 14.34
N ARG A 44 -5.26 -0.93 14.49
CA ARG A 44 -5.92 0.38 14.36
C ARG A 44 -6.50 0.57 12.97
N PHE A 45 -5.73 0.33 11.92
CA PHE A 45 -6.18 0.47 10.54
C PHE A 45 -7.24 -0.57 10.15
N THR A 46 -7.13 -1.79 10.69
CA THR A 46 -8.17 -2.81 10.47
C THR A 46 -9.50 -2.41 11.10
N LYS A 47 -9.49 -1.87 12.32
CA LYS A 47 -10.70 -1.35 12.97
C LYS A 47 -11.32 -0.17 12.22
N ALA A 48 -10.50 0.63 11.53
CA ALA A 48 -10.97 1.70 10.66
C ALA A 48 -11.51 1.19 9.31
N GLY A 49 -11.46 -0.13 9.04
CA GLY A 49 -11.89 -0.73 7.77
C GLY A 49 -10.92 -0.50 6.62
N GLU A 50 -9.65 -0.23 6.92
CA GLU A 50 -8.65 0.17 5.94
C GLU A 50 -7.72 -0.98 5.50
N LEU A 51 -7.75 -2.15 6.18
CA LEU A 51 -7.03 -3.33 5.75
C LEU A 51 -7.73 -3.95 4.52
N VAL A 52 -6.96 -4.20 3.47
CA VAL A 52 -7.38 -4.93 2.28
C VAL A 52 -6.53 -6.17 2.12
N THR A 53 -7.15 -7.31 1.87
CA THR A 53 -6.46 -8.59 1.66
C THR A 53 -6.79 -9.17 0.29
N GLY A 54 -5.79 -9.82 -0.32
CA GLY A 54 -5.94 -10.63 -1.52
C GLY A 54 -5.64 -12.10 -1.22
N ARG A 55 -6.58 -13.00 -1.50
CA ARG A 55 -6.47 -14.43 -1.22
C ARG A 55 -6.48 -15.27 -2.48
N VAL A 56 -5.71 -16.36 -2.46
CA VAL A 56 -5.67 -17.41 -3.48
C VAL A 56 -5.98 -18.72 -2.77
N ASP A 57 -7.01 -19.41 -3.19
CA ASP A 57 -7.46 -20.69 -2.58
C ASP A 57 -7.58 -20.64 -1.05
N GLY A 58 -8.07 -19.51 -0.53
CA GLY A 58 -8.23 -19.26 0.90
C GLY A 58 -6.98 -18.72 1.61
N GLU A 59 -5.79 -18.86 1.04
CA GLU A 59 -4.55 -18.36 1.63
C GLU A 59 -4.31 -16.88 1.35
N LEU A 60 -3.74 -16.16 2.31
CA LEU A 60 -3.35 -14.75 2.16
C LEU A 60 -2.16 -14.63 1.19
N ALA A 61 -2.39 -14.04 0.05
CA ALA A 61 -1.38 -13.82 -1.00
C ALA A 61 -0.80 -12.40 -0.99
N ALA A 62 -1.61 -11.41 -0.61
CA ALA A 62 -1.22 -10.02 -0.56
C ALA A 62 -2.07 -9.24 0.46
N CYS A 63 -1.54 -8.13 0.96
CA CYS A 63 -2.30 -7.16 1.72
C CYS A 63 -1.81 -5.74 1.46
N MET A 64 -2.64 -4.76 1.79
CA MET A 64 -2.31 -3.33 1.79
C MET A 64 -3.23 -2.58 2.74
N TYR A 65 -2.85 -1.35 3.10
CA TYR A 65 -3.80 -0.39 3.66
C TYR A 65 -4.37 0.48 2.55
N LEU A 66 -5.64 0.81 2.64
CA LEU A 66 -6.32 1.77 1.79
C LEU A 66 -6.96 2.83 2.69
N HIS A 67 -6.18 3.88 2.97
CA HIS A 67 -6.54 4.94 3.89
C HIS A 67 -7.50 5.96 3.28
N ASN A 68 -8.34 6.55 4.11
CA ASN A 68 -9.26 7.62 3.71
C ASN A 68 -8.58 8.99 3.65
N GLU A 69 -7.49 9.17 4.39
CA GLU A 69 -6.68 10.38 4.42
C GLU A 69 -5.21 10.06 4.71
N ASP A 70 -4.32 10.93 4.30
CA ASP A 70 -2.89 10.85 4.58
C ASP A 70 -2.32 12.24 4.81
N LYS A 71 -2.42 12.72 6.04
CA LYS A 71 -1.96 14.06 6.41
C LYS A 71 -0.44 14.19 6.49
N LEU A 72 0.29 13.07 6.49
CA LEU A 72 1.74 13.08 6.53
C LEU A 72 2.35 13.39 5.15
N PHE A 73 1.93 12.66 4.13
CA PHE A 73 2.47 12.81 2.77
C PHE A 73 1.62 13.73 1.88
N TRP A 74 0.35 13.91 2.22
CA TRP A 74 -0.62 14.71 1.47
C TRP A 74 -1.39 15.68 2.40
N PRO A 75 -0.66 16.61 3.07
CA PRO A 75 -1.25 17.45 4.14
C PRO A 75 -2.35 18.40 3.63
N ASP A 76 -2.27 18.83 2.38
CA ASP A 76 -3.16 19.84 1.80
C ASP A 76 -4.35 19.25 1.03
N ASP A 77 -4.46 17.92 0.98
CA ASP A 77 -5.53 17.28 0.24
C ASP A 77 -6.91 17.53 0.88
N PRO A 78 -7.92 17.87 0.06
CA PRO A 78 -9.28 17.98 0.53
C PRO A 78 -9.81 16.63 1.06
N PRO A 79 -10.68 16.64 2.07
CA PRO A 79 -11.35 15.43 2.54
C PRO A 79 -12.07 14.69 1.40
N ALA A 80 -11.95 13.38 1.39
CA ALA A 80 -12.62 12.48 0.45
C ALA A 80 -12.22 12.67 -1.04
N GLU A 81 -11.15 13.39 -1.35
CA GLU A 81 -10.68 13.53 -2.72
C GLU A 81 -10.02 12.25 -3.25
N ALA A 82 -9.26 11.58 -2.41
CA ALA A 82 -8.51 10.37 -2.77
C ALA A 82 -8.66 9.25 -1.75
N PHE A 83 -8.29 8.04 -2.17
CA PHE A 83 -7.77 7.00 -1.28
C PHE A 83 -6.25 6.94 -1.39
N TYR A 84 -5.59 6.50 -0.31
CA TYR A 84 -4.14 6.44 -0.19
C TYR A 84 -3.69 5.01 0.11
N ILE A 85 -2.80 4.48 -0.75
CA ILE A 85 -2.28 3.12 -0.59
C ILE A 85 -1.00 3.14 0.25
N HIS A 86 -0.98 2.30 1.28
CA HIS A 86 0.21 2.06 2.09
C HIS A 86 0.45 0.56 2.29
N ARG A 87 1.68 0.17 2.56
CA ARG A 87 2.09 -1.19 2.96
C ARG A 87 1.61 -2.29 2.00
N LEU A 88 1.65 -2.03 0.69
CA LEU A 88 1.38 -3.09 -0.29
C LEU A 88 2.46 -4.17 -0.19
N ALA A 89 2.07 -5.33 0.29
CA ALA A 89 2.92 -6.49 0.47
C ALA A 89 2.35 -7.71 -0.24
N VAL A 90 3.23 -8.53 -0.84
CA VAL A 90 2.89 -9.79 -1.51
C VAL A 90 3.71 -10.91 -0.88
N ALA A 91 3.06 -11.99 -0.46
CA ALA A 91 3.72 -13.15 0.11
C ALA A 91 4.73 -13.75 -0.90
N ARG A 92 5.91 -14.15 -0.41
CA ARG A 92 7.04 -14.55 -1.27
C ARG A 92 6.69 -15.66 -2.27
N LYS A 93 5.90 -16.64 -1.88
CA LYS A 93 5.45 -17.73 -2.75
C LYS A 93 4.55 -17.27 -3.90
N TYR A 94 3.97 -16.08 -3.80
CA TYR A 94 3.12 -15.47 -4.83
C TYR A 94 3.81 -14.32 -5.58
N ALA A 95 5.07 -14.02 -5.29
CA ALA A 95 5.81 -12.95 -5.95
C ALA A 95 5.94 -13.18 -7.46
N GLY A 96 5.88 -12.08 -8.24
CA GLY A 96 6.01 -12.14 -9.70
C GLY A 96 4.78 -12.67 -10.44
N ARG A 97 3.68 -12.95 -9.75
CA ARG A 97 2.45 -13.51 -10.35
C ARG A 97 1.33 -12.48 -10.55
N GLY A 98 1.65 -11.18 -10.55
CA GLY A 98 0.68 -10.11 -10.82
C GLY A 98 -0.19 -9.68 -9.63
N HIS A 99 0.01 -10.25 -8.43
CA HIS A 99 -0.84 -9.93 -7.27
C HIS A 99 -0.78 -8.46 -6.85
N ALA A 100 0.39 -7.81 -6.94
CA ALA A 100 0.49 -6.38 -6.67
C ALA A 100 -0.40 -5.57 -7.63
N HIS A 101 -0.35 -5.85 -8.93
CA HIS A 101 -1.21 -5.19 -9.91
C HIS A 101 -2.70 -5.47 -9.67
N ALA A 102 -3.05 -6.69 -9.28
CA ALA A 102 -4.43 -7.02 -8.93
C ALA A 102 -4.94 -6.21 -7.72
N MET A 103 -4.10 -6.04 -6.69
CA MET A 103 -4.42 -5.20 -5.53
C MET A 103 -4.62 -3.73 -5.93
N LEU A 104 -3.73 -3.19 -6.77
CA LEU A 104 -3.83 -1.82 -7.28
C LEU A 104 -5.09 -1.61 -8.14
N ALA A 105 -5.41 -2.55 -9.03
CA ALA A 105 -6.64 -2.51 -9.84
C ALA A 105 -7.90 -2.57 -8.98
N TRP A 106 -7.89 -3.37 -7.91
CA TRP A 106 -8.99 -3.42 -6.97
C TRP A 106 -9.16 -2.08 -6.22
N ALA A 107 -8.05 -1.47 -5.76
CA ALA A 107 -8.09 -0.16 -5.09
C ALA A 107 -8.64 0.94 -6.03
N GLU A 108 -8.29 0.90 -7.31
CA GLU A 108 -8.82 1.80 -8.32
C GLU A 108 -10.34 1.63 -8.48
N ALA A 109 -10.83 0.39 -8.59
CA ALA A 109 -12.26 0.11 -8.68
C ALA A 109 -13.02 0.55 -7.41
N GLU A 110 -12.40 0.37 -6.24
CA GLU A 110 -12.97 0.81 -4.96
C GLU A 110 -13.02 2.34 -4.87
N SER A 111 -11.98 3.03 -5.37
CA SER A 111 -11.95 4.49 -5.43
C SER A 111 -13.08 5.03 -6.29
N ARG A 112 -13.34 4.44 -7.46
CA ARG A 112 -14.48 4.81 -8.32
C ARG A 112 -15.83 4.58 -7.62
N ARG A 113 -16.00 3.43 -6.94
CA ARG A 113 -17.23 3.13 -6.18
C ARG A 113 -17.49 4.11 -5.05
N ALA A 114 -16.42 4.59 -4.41
CA ALA A 114 -16.48 5.60 -3.35
C ALA A 114 -16.50 7.04 -3.86
N HIS A 115 -16.63 7.25 -5.17
CA HIS A 115 -16.62 8.58 -5.82
C HIS A 115 -15.38 9.42 -5.49
N ARG A 116 -14.22 8.78 -5.33
CA ARG A 116 -12.94 9.46 -5.22
C ARG A 116 -12.51 9.95 -6.60
N ILE A 117 -11.77 11.07 -6.64
CA ILE A 117 -11.19 11.60 -7.88
C ILE A 117 -9.86 10.94 -8.18
N PHE A 118 -9.11 10.61 -7.12
CA PHE A 118 -7.77 10.05 -7.23
C PHE A 118 -7.58 8.82 -6.36
N LEU A 119 -6.64 8.00 -6.80
CA LEU A 119 -5.95 7.01 -6.00
C LEU A 119 -4.48 7.45 -5.87
N ARG A 120 -3.96 7.58 -4.66
CA ARG A 120 -2.65 8.16 -4.37
C ARG A 120 -1.78 7.20 -3.56
N LEU A 121 -0.49 7.38 -3.67
CA LEU A 121 0.52 6.68 -2.86
C LEU A 121 1.82 7.48 -2.85
N ASP A 122 2.71 7.11 -1.96
CA ASP A 122 4.11 7.52 -1.98
C ASP A 122 5.00 6.27 -1.97
N CYS A 123 6.17 6.38 -2.54
CA CYS A 123 7.19 5.34 -2.47
C CYS A 123 8.60 5.92 -2.53
N GLU A 124 9.55 5.17 -1.98
CA GLU A 124 10.96 5.49 -2.18
C GLU A 124 11.32 5.47 -3.68
N PRO A 125 12.28 6.30 -4.14
CA PRO A 125 12.66 6.42 -5.55
C PRO A 125 13.50 5.22 -6.02
N ARG A 126 13.01 3.99 -5.79
CA ARG A 126 13.64 2.73 -6.23
C ARG A 126 13.10 2.32 -7.59
N PRO A 127 13.95 1.98 -8.56
CA PRO A 127 13.52 1.65 -9.94
C PRO A 127 12.39 0.60 -9.99
N LYS A 128 12.45 -0.43 -9.15
CA LYS A 128 11.41 -1.48 -9.10
C LYS A 128 10.05 -0.94 -8.67
N LEU A 129 10.00 -0.08 -7.65
CA LEU A 129 8.77 0.54 -7.16
C LEU A 129 8.21 1.52 -8.19
N LEU A 130 9.07 2.40 -8.72
CA LEU A 130 8.67 3.37 -9.75
C LEU A 130 8.11 2.67 -10.99
N ASN A 131 8.71 1.55 -11.42
CA ASN A 131 8.22 0.77 -12.55
C ASN A 131 6.91 0.06 -12.26
N LEU A 132 6.73 -0.49 -11.05
CA LEU A 132 5.47 -1.10 -10.63
C LEU A 132 4.32 -0.10 -10.74
N TYR A 133 4.46 1.06 -10.10
CA TYR A 133 3.39 2.04 -10.08
C TYR A 133 3.13 2.68 -11.45
N ARG A 134 4.18 2.97 -12.22
CA ARG A 134 4.03 3.44 -13.60
C ARG A 134 3.27 2.44 -14.46
N SER A 135 3.62 1.15 -14.38
CA SER A 135 2.93 0.09 -15.15
C SER A 135 1.47 -0.12 -14.71
N ALA A 136 1.11 0.29 -13.49
CA ALA A 136 -0.26 0.31 -12.99
C ALA A 136 -1.01 1.62 -13.35
N GLY A 137 -0.38 2.55 -14.08
CA GLY A 137 -0.98 3.78 -14.56
C GLY A 137 -0.89 4.97 -13.61
N PHE A 138 -0.05 4.89 -12.57
CA PHE A 138 0.24 6.04 -11.72
C PHE A 138 1.27 6.96 -12.37
N VAL A 139 1.13 8.26 -12.12
CA VAL A 139 2.07 9.29 -12.55
C VAL A 139 2.67 9.99 -11.32
N PRO A 140 3.95 10.36 -11.37
CA PRO A 140 4.55 11.14 -10.30
C PRO A 140 3.95 12.55 -10.26
N VAL A 141 3.70 13.05 -9.06
CA VAL A 141 3.20 14.41 -8.82
C VAL A 141 4.35 15.39 -8.64
N ASP A 142 5.40 14.94 -7.98
CA ASP A 142 6.56 15.77 -7.71
C ASP A 142 7.60 15.65 -8.84
N PRO A 143 8.24 16.76 -9.25
CA PRO A 143 9.28 16.75 -10.30
C PRO A 143 10.57 16.05 -9.82
N ARG A 144 10.76 15.93 -8.52
CA ARG A 144 11.89 15.28 -7.85
C ARG A 144 11.41 14.67 -6.54
N PRO A 145 12.14 13.66 -5.98
CA PRO A 145 11.83 13.14 -4.65
C PRO A 145 11.77 14.27 -3.61
N ILE A 146 10.78 14.20 -2.73
CA ILE A 146 10.64 15.13 -1.60
C ILE A 146 11.05 14.41 -0.31
N GLU A 147 11.49 15.20 0.68
CA GLU A 147 11.80 14.67 2.01
C GLU A 147 10.59 14.86 2.94
N VAL A 148 10.13 13.76 3.54
CA VAL A 148 9.08 13.76 4.55
C VAL A 148 9.58 12.97 5.75
N ILE A 149 9.74 13.62 6.91
CA ILE A 149 10.24 13.02 8.18
C ILE A 149 11.48 12.12 7.99
N GLY A 150 12.46 12.60 7.20
CA GLY A 150 13.71 11.89 6.97
C GLY A 150 13.65 10.79 5.90
N HIS A 151 12.52 10.63 5.21
CA HIS A 151 12.37 9.71 4.08
C HIS A 151 12.31 10.50 2.76
N PHE A 152 13.06 10.05 1.76
CA PHE A 152 12.93 10.55 0.40
C PHE A 152 11.90 9.72 -0.34
N VAL A 153 10.82 10.36 -0.79
CA VAL A 153 9.71 9.71 -1.47
C VAL A 153 9.32 10.44 -2.76
N VAL A 154 8.71 9.71 -3.67
CA VAL A 154 8.00 10.24 -4.83
C VAL A 154 6.52 9.98 -4.63
N ARG A 155 5.73 11.04 -4.59
CA ARG A 155 4.27 10.91 -4.54
C ARG A 155 3.74 10.62 -5.93
N HIS A 156 2.80 9.71 -6.00
CA HIS A 156 2.17 9.28 -7.23
C HIS A 156 0.67 9.39 -7.13
N GLU A 157 0.03 9.75 -8.22
CA GLU A 157 -1.43 9.71 -8.31
C GLU A 157 -1.91 9.03 -9.58
N LYS A 158 -3.13 8.54 -9.52
CA LYS A 158 -3.90 8.04 -10.65
C LYS A 158 -5.29 8.62 -10.58
N ARG A 159 -5.73 9.30 -11.63
CA ARG A 159 -7.11 9.72 -11.74
C ARG A 159 -8.00 8.50 -11.99
N VAL A 160 -9.10 8.36 -11.24
CA VAL A 160 -9.97 7.18 -11.26
C VAL A 160 -11.38 7.49 -11.77
#